data_09ad9b44083c30041a0e5811a2e67801
#
_entry.id   09ad9b44083c30041a0e5811a2e67801
#
_cell.length_a   1.000
_cell.length_b   1.000
_cell.length_c   1.000
_cell.angle_alpha   90.00
_cell.angle_beta   90.00
_cell.angle_gamma   90.00
#
_symmetry.space_group_name_H-M   'P 1'
#
loop_
_entity.id
_entity.type
_entity.pdbx_description
1 polymer ?
#
loop_
_entity_poly.entity_id
_entity_poly.type
_entity_poly.pdbx_seq_one_letter_code
_entity_poly.pdbx_strand_id
1 'polypeptide(L)'
;MFASLYTRIADWEFLLTNPVWLAVTVFQIWMLVHALRQREWLWAFFIFIGSGLGAALYYFVAYRPAAPSASSGFELPGAQSRARIRELQAKIHQVDNAYHHFQLGDIYFQRGQFALAEPCYRAALAREPQDLDARAHLGQCLLRLNRPAEARPLLEGIMHEKPEHDYGHTMMALAETLALLGETDSAIRYWQHITQNHTYPRARVQLAELYAAQNQNPAARAELQEVLADDPHAPAFQRQRDRVWIRRAKSLLARLPK
;
A
#
# COMPACT_ATOMS: atom_id res chain seq x y z
N MET A 1 -20.17 49.78 -15.29
CA MET A 1 -18.97 48.98 -15.62
C MET A 1 -19.29 47.77 -16.48
N PHE A 2 -20.37 47.01 -16.22
CA PHE A 2 -20.75 45.84 -17.00
C PHE A 2 -21.28 46.16 -18.43
N ALA A 3 -22.00 47.24 -18.61
CA ALA A 3 -22.49 47.65 -19.94
C ALA A 3 -21.40 47.95 -20.96
N SER A 4 -20.22 48.43 -20.52
CA SER A 4 -19.11 48.72 -21.39
C SER A 4 -18.36 47.47 -21.91
N LEU A 5 -18.52 46.32 -21.27
CA LEU A 5 -17.92 45.06 -21.69
C LEU A 5 -18.72 44.42 -22.83
N TYR A 6 -20.05 44.44 -22.73
CA TYR A 6 -20.93 43.91 -23.78
C TYR A 6 -20.89 44.75 -25.08
N THR A 7 -20.72 46.08 -25.00
CA THR A 7 -20.55 46.94 -26.19
C THR A 7 -19.21 46.65 -26.90
N ARG A 8 -18.14 46.32 -26.18
CA ARG A 8 -16.83 45.96 -26.76
C ARG A 8 -16.78 44.57 -27.39
N ILE A 9 -17.62 43.61 -26.90
CA ILE A 9 -17.73 42.28 -27.48
C ILE A 9 -18.58 42.31 -28.77
N ALA A 10 -19.46 43.30 -28.93
CA ALA A 10 -20.24 43.51 -30.14
C ALA A 10 -19.45 44.17 -31.27
N ASP A 11 -18.28 44.79 -30.97
CA ASP A 11 -17.38 45.35 -31.95
C ASP A 11 -16.46 44.28 -32.53
N TRP A 12 -16.87 43.69 -33.63
CA TRP A 12 -16.11 42.61 -34.32
C TRP A 12 -14.73 43.07 -34.78
N GLU A 13 -14.53 44.34 -35.13
CA GLU A 13 -13.24 44.91 -35.47
C GLU A 13 -12.24 44.92 -34.26
N PHE A 14 -12.77 45.21 -33.05
CA PHE A 14 -12.00 45.13 -31.81
C PHE A 14 -11.56 43.70 -31.49
N LEU A 15 -12.42 42.72 -31.73
CA LEU A 15 -12.13 41.29 -31.49
C LEU A 15 -11.04 40.80 -32.45
N LEU A 16 -11.08 41.19 -33.73
CA LEU A 16 -10.07 40.80 -34.74
C LEU A 16 -8.71 41.44 -34.50
N THR A 17 -8.66 42.63 -33.92
CA THR A 17 -7.40 43.32 -33.60
C THR A 17 -6.74 42.87 -32.29
N ASN A 18 -7.52 42.19 -31.42
CA ASN A 18 -7.07 41.71 -30.09
C ASN A 18 -7.19 40.21 -29.94
N PRO A 19 -6.16 39.41 -30.30
CA PRO A 19 -6.25 37.95 -30.32
C PRO A 19 -6.58 37.33 -28.96
N VAL A 20 -6.20 37.98 -27.84
CA VAL A 20 -6.54 37.52 -26.48
C VAL A 20 -8.05 37.58 -26.22
N TRP A 21 -8.72 38.69 -26.59
CA TRP A 21 -10.15 38.84 -26.44
C TRP A 21 -10.94 37.92 -27.38
N LEU A 22 -10.43 37.68 -28.57
CA LEU A 22 -11.00 36.69 -29.49
C LEU A 22 -10.98 35.32 -28.87
N ALA A 23 -9.86 34.88 -28.30
CA ALA A 23 -9.71 33.61 -27.65
C ALA A 23 -10.65 33.44 -26.44
N VAL A 24 -10.79 34.48 -25.61
CA VAL A 24 -11.72 34.47 -24.46
C VAL A 24 -13.17 34.37 -24.93
N THR A 25 -13.55 35.07 -25.99
CA THR A 25 -14.91 35.03 -26.52
C THR A 25 -15.24 33.66 -27.12
N VAL A 26 -14.33 33.07 -27.89
CA VAL A 26 -14.48 31.72 -28.46
C VAL A 26 -14.60 30.68 -27.33
N PHE A 27 -13.75 30.79 -26.31
CA PHE A 27 -13.81 29.92 -25.13
C PHE A 27 -15.14 30.04 -24.38
N GLN A 28 -15.65 31.27 -24.18
CA GLN A 28 -16.94 31.53 -23.55
C GLN A 28 -18.10 30.91 -24.33
N ILE A 29 -18.10 31.09 -25.66
CA ILE A 29 -19.16 30.51 -26.53
C ILE A 29 -19.10 29.00 -26.47
N TRP A 30 -17.91 28.41 -26.50
CA TRP A 30 -17.75 26.96 -26.42
C TRP A 30 -18.27 26.40 -25.09
N MET A 31 -17.93 27.01 -23.95
CA MET A 31 -18.44 26.61 -22.64
C MET A 31 -19.95 26.79 -22.52
N LEU A 32 -20.48 27.87 -23.08
CA LEU A 32 -21.94 28.10 -23.11
C LEU A 32 -22.69 27.02 -23.89
N VAL A 33 -22.22 26.70 -25.10
CA VAL A 33 -22.77 25.60 -25.92
C VAL A 33 -22.71 24.27 -25.20
N HIS A 34 -21.60 24.01 -24.52
CA HIS A 34 -21.44 22.78 -23.72
C HIS A 34 -22.46 22.73 -22.58
N ALA A 35 -22.59 23.78 -21.78
CA ALA A 35 -23.57 23.85 -20.69
C ALA A 35 -24.99 23.66 -21.16
N LEU A 36 -25.40 24.30 -22.29
CA LEU A 36 -26.71 24.14 -22.91
C LEU A 36 -26.95 22.69 -23.37
N ARG A 37 -25.98 22.04 -23.97
CA ARG A 37 -26.05 20.61 -24.39
C ARG A 37 -26.26 19.66 -23.22
N GLN A 38 -25.62 19.96 -22.07
CA GLN A 38 -25.77 19.18 -20.83
C GLN A 38 -27.05 19.52 -20.05
N ARG A 39 -27.88 20.48 -20.54
CA ARG A 39 -29.09 21.01 -19.89
C ARG A 39 -28.80 21.65 -18.52
N GLU A 40 -27.60 22.14 -18.32
CA GLU A 40 -27.16 22.81 -17.08
C GLU A 40 -27.50 24.32 -17.16
N TRP A 41 -28.80 24.65 -17.09
CA TRP A 41 -29.32 26.01 -17.29
C TRP A 41 -28.74 27.03 -16.32
N LEU A 42 -28.46 26.63 -15.08
CA LEU A 42 -27.84 27.52 -14.08
C LEU A 42 -26.43 27.93 -14.51
N TRP A 43 -25.64 27.00 -14.99
CA TRP A 43 -24.30 27.29 -15.47
C TRP A 43 -24.30 28.10 -16.75
N ALA A 44 -25.22 27.83 -17.67
CA ALA A 44 -25.39 28.63 -18.88
C ALA A 44 -25.73 30.10 -18.53
N PHE A 45 -26.58 30.35 -17.53
CA PHE A 45 -26.89 31.67 -17.01
C PHE A 45 -25.68 32.37 -16.40
N PHE A 46 -24.87 31.66 -15.57
CA PHE A 46 -23.64 32.19 -14.97
C PHE A 46 -22.56 32.50 -16.01
N ILE A 47 -22.41 31.67 -17.05
CA ILE A 47 -21.49 31.92 -18.16
C ILE A 47 -21.93 33.16 -18.95
N PHE A 48 -23.21 33.31 -19.18
CA PHE A 48 -23.78 34.44 -19.92
C PHE A 48 -23.59 35.79 -19.18
N ILE A 49 -23.89 35.84 -17.87
CA ILE A 49 -23.74 37.07 -17.07
C ILE A 49 -22.25 37.28 -16.65
N GLY A 50 -21.56 36.23 -16.26
CA GLY A 50 -20.21 36.30 -15.72
C GLY A 50 -19.10 36.43 -16.77
N SER A 51 -19.47 36.44 -18.07
CA SER A 51 -18.54 36.56 -19.18
C SER A 51 -17.39 35.51 -19.09
N GLY A 52 -16.12 35.87 -19.37
CA GLY A 52 -14.98 35.00 -19.33
C GLY A 52 -14.70 34.34 -17.98
N LEU A 53 -15.03 35.00 -16.85
CA LEU A 53 -14.90 34.44 -15.50
C LEU A 53 -15.92 33.33 -15.25
N GLY A 54 -17.17 33.49 -15.71
CA GLY A 54 -18.19 32.45 -15.62
C GLY A 54 -17.82 31.20 -16.43
N ALA A 55 -17.28 31.39 -17.63
CA ALA A 55 -16.78 30.30 -18.47
C ALA A 55 -15.58 29.59 -17.84
N ALA A 56 -14.64 30.33 -17.24
CA ALA A 56 -13.50 29.75 -16.52
C ALA A 56 -13.95 28.94 -15.30
N LEU A 57 -14.85 29.46 -14.48
CA LEU A 57 -15.42 28.72 -13.34
C LEU A 57 -16.12 27.43 -13.80
N TYR A 58 -16.95 27.51 -14.83
CA TYR A 58 -17.59 26.33 -15.41
C TYR A 58 -16.60 25.30 -15.90
N TYR A 59 -15.52 25.75 -16.59
CA TYR A 59 -14.48 24.84 -17.06
C TYR A 59 -13.81 24.07 -15.92
N PHE A 60 -13.45 24.73 -14.82
CA PHE A 60 -12.76 24.09 -13.70
C PHE A 60 -13.68 23.24 -12.81
N VAL A 61 -14.96 23.60 -12.68
CA VAL A 61 -15.92 22.96 -11.78
C VAL A 61 -16.71 21.83 -12.47
N ALA A 62 -17.14 22.06 -13.70
CA ALA A 62 -18.07 21.16 -14.37
C ALA A 62 -17.52 20.54 -15.66
N TYR A 63 -16.82 21.33 -16.50
CA TYR A 63 -16.33 20.84 -17.80
C TYR A 63 -15.07 20.03 -17.70
N ARG A 64 -14.12 20.41 -16.87
CA ARG A 64 -12.91 19.63 -16.68
C ARG A 64 -13.35 18.23 -16.28
N PRO A 65 -13.17 17.21 -17.15
CA PRO A 65 -13.58 15.87 -16.78
C PRO A 65 -12.94 15.59 -15.44
N ALA A 66 -13.74 15.21 -14.45
CA ALA A 66 -13.22 14.62 -13.25
C ALA A 66 -12.33 13.50 -13.76
N ALA A 67 -11.03 13.68 -13.77
CA ALA A 67 -10.11 12.57 -13.90
C ALA A 67 -10.68 11.54 -12.93
N PRO A 68 -10.87 10.26 -13.35
CA PRO A 68 -11.40 9.24 -12.48
C PRO A 68 -10.67 9.46 -11.17
N SER A 69 -11.40 9.79 -10.13
CA SER A 69 -10.92 10.50 -8.93
C SER A 69 -9.74 9.79 -8.27
N ALA A 70 -8.57 9.87 -8.90
CA ALA A 70 -7.35 10.00 -8.19
C ALA A 70 -7.52 11.35 -7.49
N SER A 71 -8.04 11.34 -6.29
CA SER A 71 -8.18 12.52 -5.47
C SER A 71 -6.81 13.15 -5.33
N SER A 72 -6.46 14.07 -6.23
CA SER A 72 -5.27 14.91 -6.10
C SER A 72 -5.55 16.09 -5.14
N GLY A 73 -6.59 15.96 -4.33
CA GLY A 73 -6.73 16.74 -3.12
C GLY A 73 -5.62 16.33 -2.15
N PHE A 74 -5.04 17.26 -1.44
CA PHE A 74 -4.11 17.00 -0.35
C PHE A 74 -4.75 15.99 0.63
N GLU A 75 -4.49 14.70 0.41
CA GLU A 75 -4.94 13.65 1.30
C GLU A 75 -3.98 13.60 2.49
N LEU A 76 -4.51 13.83 3.66
CA LEU A 76 -3.77 13.60 4.90
C LEU A 76 -3.25 12.16 4.90
N PRO A 77 -1.97 11.93 5.22
CA PRO A 77 -1.41 10.58 5.32
C PRO A 77 -2.34 9.66 6.12
N GLY A 78 -2.71 8.52 5.54
CA GLY A 78 -3.60 7.54 6.16
C GLY A 78 -5.10 7.88 6.11
N ALA A 79 -5.56 8.89 5.37
CA ALA A 79 -6.99 9.21 5.21
C ALA A 79 -7.76 8.04 4.57
N GLN A 80 -7.21 7.44 3.53
CA GLN A 80 -7.79 6.26 2.86
C GLN A 80 -7.93 5.08 3.82
N SER A 81 -6.88 4.79 4.60
CA SER A 81 -6.93 3.71 5.59
C SER A 81 -8.00 3.97 6.65
N ARG A 82 -8.14 5.23 7.13
CA ARG A 82 -9.21 5.58 8.10
C ARG A 82 -10.61 5.45 7.50
N ALA A 83 -10.78 5.84 6.23
CA ALA A 83 -12.04 5.67 5.52
C ALA A 83 -12.38 4.18 5.36
N ARG A 84 -11.40 3.36 4.97
CA ARG A 84 -11.57 1.91 4.81
C ARG A 84 -11.87 1.20 6.13
N ILE A 85 -11.24 1.61 7.23
CA ILE A 85 -11.55 1.09 8.58
C ILE A 85 -13.02 1.35 8.91
N ARG A 86 -13.51 2.58 8.74
CA ARG A 86 -14.92 2.92 9.03
C ARG A 86 -15.89 2.14 8.15
N GLU A 87 -15.56 2.00 6.87
CA GLU A 87 -16.36 1.20 5.94
C GLU A 87 -16.45 -0.27 6.39
N LEU A 88 -15.31 -0.88 6.74
CA LEU A 88 -15.28 -2.27 7.21
C LEU A 88 -16.02 -2.45 8.53
N GLN A 89 -15.88 -1.51 9.47
CA GLN A 89 -16.64 -1.53 10.72
C GLN A 89 -18.16 -1.46 10.48
N ALA A 90 -18.60 -0.63 9.53
CA ALA A 90 -20.00 -0.57 9.13
C ALA A 90 -20.46 -1.88 8.48
N LYS A 91 -19.63 -2.48 7.61
CA LYS A 91 -19.92 -3.79 6.99
C LYS A 91 -20.01 -4.91 8.02
N ILE A 92 -19.11 -4.95 9.00
CA ILE A 92 -19.14 -5.92 10.11
C ILE A 92 -20.42 -5.76 10.90
N HIS A 93 -20.87 -4.53 11.15
CA HIS A 93 -22.14 -4.29 11.85
C HIS A 93 -23.35 -4.78 11.05
N GLN A 94 -23.31 -4.70 9.72
CA GLN A 94 -24.40 -5.15 8.84
C GLN A 94 -24.35 -6.66 8.60
N VAL A 95 -23.16 -7.16 8.28
CA VAL A 95 -22.90 -8.58 7.96
C VAL A 95 -21.63 -9.01 8.65
N ASP A 96 -21.79 -9.69 9.77
CA ASP A 96 -20.69 -10.16 10.60
C ASP A 96 -20.09 -11.47 10.02
N ASN A 97 -19.12 -11.33 9.10
CA ASN A 97 -18.44 -12.44 8.44
C ASN A 97 -16.92 -12.42 8.66
N ALA A 98 -16.28 -13.57 8.48
CA ALA A 98 -14.84 -13.76 8.65
C ALA A 98 -14.02 -12.80 7.77
N TYR A 99 -14.41 -12.66 6.50
CA TYR A 99 -13.69 -11.87 5.52
C TYR A 99 -13.55 -10.39 5.91
N HIS A 100 -14.61 -9.75 6.43
CA HIS A 100 -14.54 -8.34 6.85
C HIS A 100 -13.63 -8.15 8.06
N HIS A 101 -13.66 -9.09 9.01
CA HIS A 101 -12.75 -9.07 10.16
C HIS A 101 -11.31 -9.27 9.72
N PHE A 102 -11.04 -10.23 8.82
CA PHE A 102 -9.72 -10.45 8.27
C PHE A 102 -9.16 -9.19 7.58
N GLN A 103 -9.93 -8.57 6.67
CA GLN A 103 -9.52 -7.33 6.01
C GLN A 103 -9.25 -6.17 7.00
N LEU A 104 -10.05 -6.05 8.05
CA LEU A 104 -9.84 -5.03 9.08
C LEU A 104 -8.54 -5.29 9.84
N GLY A 105 -8.26 -6.56 10.16
CA GLY A 105 -7.00 -7.00 10.75
C GLY A 105 -5.79 -6.64 9.90
N ASP A 106 -5.87 -6.87 8.59
CA ASP A 106 -4.80 -6.53 7.64
C ASP A 106 -4.50 -5.04 7.60
N ILE A 107 -5.52 -4.19 7.62
CA ILE A 107 -5.30 -2.73 7.65
C ILE A 107 -4.60 -2.31 8.95
N TYR A 108 -5.00 -2.86 10.09
CA TYR A 108 -4.33 -2.59 11.35
C TYR A 108 -2.90 -3.13 11.38
N PHE A 109 -2.68 -4.33 10.85
CA PHE A 109 -1.36 -4.96 10.75
C PHE A 109 -0.40 -4.12 9.88
N GLN A 110 -0.83 -3.70 8.69
CA GLN A 110 -0.06 -2.84 7.78
C GLN A 110 0.30 -1.49 8.40
N ARG A 111 -0.52 -1.00 9.32
CA ARG A 111 -0.27 0.23 10.09
C ARG A 111 0.62 0.01 11.32
N GLY A 112 1.08 -1.22 11.56
CA GLY A 112 1.83 -1.56 12.77
C GLY A 112 1.00 -1.57 14.06
N GLN A 113 -0.32 -1.52 13.95
CA GLN A 113 -1.26 -1.52 15.08
C GLN A 113 -1.63 -2.97 15.46
N PHE A 114 -0.63 -3.75 15.81
CA PHE A 114 -0.76 -5.19 16.02
C PHE A 114 -1.76 -5.56 17.14
N ALA A 115 -1.81 -4.77 18.20
CA ALA A 115 -2.78 -4.97 19.27
C ALA A 115 -4.25 -4.79 18.84
N LEU A 116 -4.51 -4.04 17.76
CA LEU A 116 -5.83 -3.91 17.14
C LEU A 116 -6.06 -4.95 16.04
N ALA A 117 -5.01 -5.44 15.40
CA ALA A 117 -5.11 -6.48 14.38
C ALA A 117 -5.46 -7.85 14.99
N GLU A 118 -4.85 -8.20 16.13
CA GLU A 118 -5.06 -9.49 16.79
C GLU A 118 -6.54 -9.84 17.01
N PRO A 119 -7.36 -9.00 17.69
CA PRO A 119 -8.76 -9.31 17.91
C PRO A 119 -9.54 -9.46 16.60
N CYS A 120 -9.16 -8.76 15.54
CA CYS A 120 -9.79 -8.90 14.23
C CYS A 120 -9.50 -10.27 13.61
N TYR A 121 -8.26 -10.75 13.63
CA TYR A 121 -7.92 -12.09 13.14
C TYR A 121 -8.55 -13.19 13.99
N ARG A 122 -8.61 -13.04 15.32
CA ARG A 122 -9.32 -13.98 16.19
C ARG A 122 -10.82 -14.02 15.89
N ALA A 123 -11.43 -12.86 15.60
CA ALA A 123 -12.84 -12.79 15.21
C ALA A 123 -13.09 -13.45 13.85
N ALA A 124 -12.17 -13.33 12.90
CA ALA A 124 -12.24 -14.05 11.62
C ALA A 124 -12.20 -15.57 11.85
N LEU A 125 -11.23 -16.04 12.65
CA LEU A 125 -11.08 -17.47 12.96
C LEU A 125 -12.23 -18.06 13.81
N ALA A 126 -12.91 -17.24 14.62
CA ALA A 126 -14.11 -17.68 15.32
C ALA A 126 -15.26 -18.03 14.36
N ARG A 127 -15.26 -17.46 13.15
CA ARG A 127 -16.27 -17.71 12.10
C ARG A 127 -15.80 -18.77 11.10
N GLU A 128 -14.52 -18.71 10.72
CA GLU A 128 -13.87 -19.65 9.80
C GLU A 128 -12.60 -20.24 10.44
N PRO A 129 -12.70 -21.23 11.31
CA PRO A 129 -11.55 -21.77 12.06
C PRO A 129 -10.46 -22.39 11.18
N GLN A 130 -10.81 -22.82 9.97
CA GLN A 130 -9.91 -23.50 9.04
C GLN A 130 -9.25 -22.54 8.03
N ASP A 131 -9.50 -21.24 8.13
CA ASP A 131 -8.86 -20.26 7.25
C ASP A 131 -7.36 -20.19 7.52
N LEU A 132 -6.56 -20.69 6.57
CA LEU A 132 -5.10 -20.74 6.65
C LEU A 132 -4.50 -19.32 6.66
N ASP A 133 -5.05 -18.40 5.87
CA ASP A 133 -4.56 -17.03 5.78
C ASP A 133 -4.78 -16.30 7.11
N ALA A 134 -5.95 -16.43 7.71
CA ALA A 134 -6.25 -15.83 9.01
C ALA A 134 -5.37 -16.40 10.13
N ARG A 135 -5.11 -17.74 10.12
CA ARG A 135 -4.16 -18.36 11.05
C ARG A 135 -2.73 -17.86 10.86
N ALA A 136 -2.28 -17.72 9.60
CA ALA A 136 -0.94 -17.23 9.28
C ALA A 136 -0.75 -15.78 9.71
N HIS A 137 -1.71 -14.91 9.39
CA HIS A 137 -1.67 -13.51 9.78
C HIS A 137 -1.78 -13.30 11.29
N LEU A 138 -2.57 -14.11 12.00
CA LEU A 138 -2.58 -14.12 13.46
C LEU A 138 -1.23 -14.53 14.03
N GLY A 139 -0.61 -15.59 13.49
CA GLY A 139 0.73 -16.03 13.89
C GLY A 139 1.78 -14.95 13.70
N GLN A 140 1.79 -14.29 12.55
CA GLN A 140 2.67 -13.16 12.27
C GLN A 140 2.38 -11.96 13.20
N CYS A 141 1.11 -11.68 13.48
CA CYS A 141 0.71 -10.62 14.41
C CYS A 141 1.23 -10.89 15.83
N LEU A 142 1.10 -12.11 16.32
CA LEU A 142 1.61 -12.53 17.64
C LEU A 142 3.13 -12.41 17.72
N LEU A 143 3.86 -12.71 16.65
CA LEU A 143 5.30 -12.46 16.57
C LEU A 143 5.62 -10.97 16.75
N ARG A 144 4.89 -10.08 16.10
CA ARG A 144 5.09 -8.62 16.24
C ARG A 144 4.74 -8.12 17.64
N LEU A 145 3.86 -8.83 18.34
CA LEU A 145 3.53 -8.59 19.75
C LEU A 145 4.51 -9.25 20.73
N ASN A 146 5.60 -9.86 20.24
CA ASN A 146 6.59 -10.58 21.03
C ASN A 146 5.98 -11.76 21.84
N ARG A 147 5.05 -12.50 21.21
CA ARG A 147 4.38 -13.66 21.80
C ARG A 147 4.61 -14.92 20.95
N PRO A 148 5.88 -15.36 20.79
CA PRO A 148 6.22 -16.47 19.89
C PRO A 148 5.63 -17.81 20.34
N ALA A 149 5.46 -18.03 21.66
CA ALA A 149 4.87 -19.25 22.17
C ALA A 149 3.42 -19.50 21.70
N GLU A 150 2.66 -18.42 21.51
CA GLU A 150 1.29 -18.51 20.98
C GLU A 150 1.25 -18.57 19.45
N ALA A 151 2.22 -17.95 18.77
CA ALA A 151 2.34 -18.03 17.31
C ALA A 151 2.68 -19.44 16.81
N ARG A 152 3.52 -20.16 17.56
CA ARG A 152 4.05 -21.47 17.18
C ARG A 152 2.97 -22.47 16.73
N PRO A 153 1.97 -22.85 17.57
CA PRO A 153 1.01 -23.87 17.19
C PRO A 153 0.19 -23.52 15.95
N LEU A 154 -0.09 -22.23 15.73
CA LEU A 154 -0.79 -21.75 14.55
C LEU A 154 0.04 -21.99 13.29
N LEU A 155 1.32 -21.60 13.32
CA LEU A 155 2.22 -21.67 12.17
C LEU A 155 2.63 -23.14 11.89
N GLU A 156 2.89 -23.94 12.91
CA GLU A 156 3.19 -25.38 12.75
C GLU A 156 1.99 -26.12 12.14
N GLY A 157 0.76 -25.81 12.58
CA GLY A 157 -0.45 -26.41 12.02
C GLY A 157 -0.58 -26.11 10.53
N ILE A 158 -0.29 -24.88 10.09
CA ILE A 158 -0.33 -24.54 8.67
C ILE A 158 0.76 -25.28 7.90
N MET A 159 1.99 -25.36 8.43
CA MET A 159 3.08 -26.08 7.78
C MET A 159 2.80 -27.59 7.63
N HIS A 160 2.04 -28.17 8.55
CA HIS A 160 1.60 -29.55 8.44
C HIS A 160 0.52 -29.74 7.36
N GLU A 161 -0.42 -28.79 7.24
CA GLU A 161 -1.52 -28.85 6.27
C GLU A 161 -1.08 -28.46 4.85
N LYS A 162 -0.26 -27.40 4.74
CA LYS A 162 0.17 -26.82 3.46
C LYS A 162 1.59 -26.20 3.58
N PRO A 163 2.64 -26.99 3.39
CA PRO A 163 4.03 -26.50 3.52
C PRO A 163 4.39 -25.31 2.62
N GLU A 164 3.81 -25.24 1.41
CA GLU A 164 4.04 -24.17 0.43
C GLU A 164 3.10 -22.96 0.62
N HIS A 165 2.45 -22.85 1.80
CA HIS A 165 1.52 -21.75 2.05
C HIS A 165 2.22 -20.38 1.93
N ASP A 166 1.55 -19.47 1.23
CA ASP A 166 1.96 -18.06 1.06
C ASP A 166 3.41 -17.90 0.58
N TYR A 167 3.81 -18.70 -0.42
CA TYR A 167 5.15 -18.62 -1.04
C TYR A 167 6.30 -18.64 -0.02
N GLY A 168 6.14 -19.38 1.07
CA GLY A 168 7.14 -19.50 2.13
C GLY A 168 7.12 -18.39 3.20
N HIS A 169 6.23 -17.41 3.12
CA HIS A 169 6.13 -16.36 4.16
C HIS A 169 5.69 -16.92 5.51
N THR A 170 4.80 -17.90 5.53
CA THR A 170 4.39 -18.62 6.75
C THR A 170 5.55 -19.41 7.34
N MET A 171 6.34 -20.07 6.48
CA MET A 171 7.54 -20.78 6.89
C MET A 171 8.60 -19.83 7.48
N MET A 172 8.78 -18.63 6.89
CA MET A 172 9.66 -17.60 7.46
C MET A 172 9.19 -17.15 8.85
N ALA A 173 7.86 -17.00 9.03
CA ALA A 173 7.31 -16.65 10.34
C ALA A 173 7.54 -17.78 11.38
N LEU A 174 7.41 -19.03 10.98
CA LEU A 174 7.72 -20.16 11.86
C LEU A 174 9.21 -20.22 12.22
N ALA A 175 10.12 -20.02 11.25
CA ALA A 175 11.55 -19.99 11.50
C ALA A 175 11.93 -18.85 12.47
N GLU A 176 11.35 -17.66 12.31
CA GLU A 176 11.52 -16.54 13.25
C GLU A 176 10.97 -16.89 14.65
N THR A 177 9.82 -17.55 14.72
CA THR A 177 9.21 -18.02 15.97
C THR A 177 10.14 -18.98 16.72
N LEU A 178 10.67 -19.97 16.03
CA LEU A 178 11.58 -20.97 16.63
C LEU A 178 12.89 -20.34 17.10
N ALA A 179 13.43 -19.40 16.33
CA ALA A 179 14.62 -18.65 16.74
C ALA A 179 14.37 -17.84 18.03
N LEU A 180 13.22 -17.18 18.16
CA LEU A 180 12.85 -16.44 19.37
C LEU A 180 12.60 -17.35 20.59
N LEU A 181 12.17 -18.59 20.35
CA LEU A 181 12.01 -19.60 21.40
C LEU A 181 13.34 -20.32 21.79
N GLY A 182 14.44 -19.98 21.13
CA GLY A 182 15.75 -20.59 21.37
C GLY A 182 15.97 -21.93 20.64
N GLU A 183 15.03 -22.36 19.81
CA GLU A 183 15.14 -23.58 18.99
C GLU A 183 15.95 -23.31 17.71
N THR A 184 17.21 -22.91 17.92
CA THR A 184 18.08 -22.38 16.84
C THR A 184 18.28 -23.39 15.71
N ASP A 185 18.49 -24.66 16.02
CA ASP A 185 18.76 -25.68 14.98
C ASP A 185 17.51 -25.94 14.11
N SER A 186 16.32 -25.90 14.71
CA SER A 186 15.08 -26.01 13.97
C SER A 186 14.87 -24.77 13.08
N ALA A 187 15.12 -23.57 13.60
CA ALA A 187 15.04 -22.34 12.85
C ALA A 187 16.01 -22.35 11.65
N ILE A 188 17.25 -22.78 11.83
CA ILE A 188 18.24 -22.90 10.76
C ILE A 188 17.75 -23.84 9.65
N ARG A 189 17.19 -25.01 9.97
CA ARG A 189 16.63 -25.93 8.97
C ARG A 189 15.54 -25.29 8.12
N TYR A 190 14.62 -24.55 8.75
CA TYR A 190 13.57 -23.84 8.01
C TYR A 190 14.14 -22.72 7.15
N TRP A 191 15.07 -21.93 7.67
CA TRP A 191 15.71 -20.87 6.88
C TRP A 191 16.51 -21.43 5.70
N GLN A 192 17.25 -22.53 5.88
CA GLN A 192 17.95 -23.22 4.80
C GLN A 192 16.97 -23.68 3.69
N HIS A 193 15.85 -24.29 4.09
CA HIS A 193 14.83 -24.70 3.13
C HIS A 193 14.29 -23.52 2.32
N ILE A 194 14.03 -22.38 2.98
CA ILE A 194 13.57 -21.15 2.32
C ILE A 194 14.62 -20.62 1.35
N THR A 195 15.89 -20.57 1.74
CA THR A 195 16.98 -20.03 0.89
C THR A 195 17.31 -20.92 -0.31
N GLN A 196 17.00 -22.20 -0.25
CA GLN A 196 17.13 -23.14 -1.37
C GLN A 196 16.02 -22.96 -2.43
N ASN A 197 14.81 -22.58 -2.00
CA ASN A 197 13.64 -22.53 -2.87
C ASN A 197 13.25 -21.10 -3.26
N HIS A 198 13.72 -20.08 -2.53
CA HIS A 198 13.35 -18.68 -2.73
C HIS A 198 14.53 -17.73 -2.57
N THR A 199 14.52 -16.65 -3.36
CA THR A 199 15.57 -15.61 -3.32
C THR A 199 15.15 -14.43 -2.42
N TYR A 200 14.85 -14.70 -1.15
CA TYR A 200 14.48 -13.64 -0.20
C TYR A 200 15.73 -13.14 0.57
N PRO A 201 16.17 -11.87 0.35
CA PRO A 201 17.30 -11.31 1.10
C PRO A 201 17.12 -11.38 2.61
N ARG A 202 15.86 -11.23 3.08
CA ARG A 202 15.52 -11.39 4.50
C ARG A 202 15.90 -12.76 5.02
N ALA A 203 15.56 -13.83 4.30
CA ALA A 203 15.79 -15.19 4.75
C ALA A 203 17.30 -15.48 4.91
N ARG A 204 18.11 -15.12 3.92
CA ARG A 204 19.56 -15.28 3.97
C ARG A 204 20.21 -14.49 5.10
N VAL A 205 19.77 -13.25 5.33
CA VAL A 205 20.29 -12.42 6.43
C VAL A 205 19.95 -13.03 7.79
N GLN A 206 18.71 -13.50 7.98
CA GLN A 206 18.30 -14.17 9.22
C GLN A 206 19.07 -15.47 9.46
N LEU A 207 19.28 -16.27 8.40
CA LEU A 207 20.11 -17.48 8.47
C LEU A 207 21.56 -17.14 8.85
N ALA A 208 22.13 -16.11 8.22
CA ALA A 208 23.48 -15.65 8.53
C ALA A 208 23.65 -15.17 9.98
N GLU A 209 22.62 -14.53 10.54
CA GLU A 209 22.60 -14.11 11.94
C GLU A 209 22.64 -15.31 12.90
N LEU A 210 21.88 -16.36 12.59
CA LEU A 210 21.89 -17.59 13.39
C LEU A 210 23.23 -18.31 13.28
N TYR A 211 23.83 -18.40 12.07
CA TYR A 211 25.16 -18.95 11.90
C TYR A 211 26.21 -18.16 12.68
N ALA A 212 26.16 -16.83 12.63
CA ALA A 212 27.05 -15.98 13.38
C ALA A 212 26.91 -16.17 14.90
N ALA A 213 25.69 -16.34 15.39
CA ALA A 213 25.45 -16.64 16.82
C ALA A 213 25.97 -18.00 17.24
N GLN A 214 26.10 -18.97 16.33
CA GLN A 214 26.75 -20.28 16.55
C GLN A 214 28.24 -20.27 16.25
N ASN A 215 28.89 -19.11 16.02
CA ASN A 215 30.25 -18.95 15.60
C ASN A 215 30.62 -19.63 14.26
N GLN A 216 29.64 -19.94 13.43
CA GLN A 216 29.80 -20.47 12.08
C GLN A 216 30.07 -19.33 11.08
N ASN A 217 31.11 -18.53 11.32
CA ASN A 217 31.40 -17.31 10.57
C ASN A 217 31.60 -17.52 9.05
N PRO A 218 32.21 -18.60 8.57
CA PRO A 218 32.31 -18.84 7.13
C PRO A 218 30.97 -19.03 6.43
N ALA A 219 30.05 -19.79 7.05
CA ALA A 219 28.71 -19.99 6.53
C ALA A 219 27.90 -18.69 6.54
N ALA A 220 27.96 -17.92 7.64
CA ALA A 220 27.32 -16.61 7.72
C ALA A 220 27.83 -15.66 6.62
N ARG A 221 29.17 -15.66 6.36
CA ARG A 221 29.72 -14.82 5.29
C ARG A 221 29.22 -15.22 3.90
N ALA A 222 29.15 -16.52 3.62
CA ALA A 222 28.68 -17.02 2.33
C ALA A 222 27.26 -16.51 2.04
N GLU A 223 26.33 -16.67 2.97
CA GLU A 223 24.94 -16.20 2.81
C GLU A 223 24.86 -14.68 2.59
N LEU A 224 25.66 -13.90 3.34
CA LEU A 224 25.66 -12.43 3.20
C LEU A 224 26.28 -11.97 1.88
N GLN A 225 27.32 -12.64 1.40
CA GLN A 225 27.96 -12.34 0.11
C GLN A 225 27.00 -12.61 -1.04
N GLU A 226 26.22 -13.68 -0.98
CA GLU A 226 25.23 -14.01 -1.99
C GLU A 226 24.12 -12.95 -2.06
N VAL A 227 23.60 -12.51 -0.90
CA VAL A 227 22.63 -11.39 -0.86
C VAL A 227 23.17 -10.13 -1.54
N LEU A 228 24.45 -9.82 -1.33
CA LEU A 228 25.07 -8.62 -1.88
C LEU A 228 25.43 -8.77 -3.37
N ALA A 229 25.68 -9.99 -3.84
CA ALA A 229 25.91 -10.29 -5.25
C ALA A 229 24.61 -10.18 -6.08
N ASP A 230 23.48 -10.58 -5.50
CA ASP A 230 22.16 -10.54 -6.16
C ASP A 230 21.56 -9.12 -6.25
N ASP A 231 21.85 -8.23 -5.29
CA ASP A 231 21.25 -6.89 -5.19
C ASP A 231 21.37 -6.04 -6.48
N PRO A 232 22.54 -5.96 -7.17
CA PRO A 232 22.65 -5.18 -8.40
C PRO A 232 21.77 -5.69 -9.53
N HIS A 233 21.43 -6.96 -9.54
CA HIS A 233 20.64 -7.63 -10.59
C HIS A 233 19.13 -7.56 -10.31
N ALA A 234 18.74 -7.20 -9.10
CA ALA A 234 17.34 -7.10 -8.71
C ALA A 234 16.63 -5.89 -9.37
N PRO A 235 15.35 -6.02 -9.76
CA PRO A 235 14.54 -4.89 -10.24
C PRO A 235 14.48 -3.73 -9.23
N ALA A 236 14.33 -2.50 -9.73
CA ALA A 236 14.37 -1.29 -8.88
C ALA A 236 13.37 -1.32 -7.71
N PHE A 237 12.17 -1.84 -7.93
CA PHE A 237 11.14 -1.95 -6.88
C PHE A 237 11.54 -2.94 -5.78
N GLN A 238 12.20 -4.06 -6.13
CA GLN A 238 12.71 -5.03 -5.16
C GLN A 238 13.86 -4.43 -4.35
N ARG A 239 14.82 -3.76 -5.00
CA ARG A 239 15.91 -3.07 -4.31
C ARG A 239 15.42 -2.05 -3.30
N GLN A 240 14.35 -1.31 -3.63
CA GLN A 240 13.74 -0.38 -2.70
C GLN A 240 13.11 -1.09 -1.51
N ARG A 241 12.35 -2.16 -1.75
CA ARG A 241 11.69 -2.98 -0.72
C ARG A 241 12.72 -3.62 0.21
N ASP A 242 13.75 -4.21 -0.36
CA ASP A 242 14.71 -5.04 0.36
C ASP A 242 15.92 -4.25 0.92
N ARG A 243 15.93 -2.93 0.70
CA ARG A 243 17.02 -2.01 1.10
C ARG A 243 17.43 -2.15 2.58
N VAL A 244 16.50 -2.45 3.47
CA VAL A 244 16.76 -2.64 4.90
C VAL A 244 17.62 -3.87 5.11
N TRP A 245 17.31 -4.97 4.43
CA TRP A 245 18.03 -6.22 4.53
C TRP A 245 19.43 -6.14 3.91
N ILE A 246 19.56 -5.44 2.79
CA ILE A 246 20.87 -5.16 2.18
C ILE A 246 21.80 -4.37 3.11
N ARG A 247 21.25 -3.34 3.78
CA ARG A 247 22.04 -2.58 4.77
C ARG A 247 22.44 -3.45 5.96
N ARG A 248 21.53 -4.30 6.44
CA ARG A 248 21.78 -5.23 7.54
C ARG A 248 22.83 -6.24 7.17
N ALA A 249 22.79 -6.80 5.95
CA ALA A 249 23.81 -7.70 5.40
C ALA A 249 25.19 -7.04 5.39
N LYS A 250 25.32 -5.83 4.85
CA LYS A 250 26.59 -5.08 4.84
C LYS A 250 27.14 -4.84 6.25
N SER A 251 26.27 -4.44 7.18
CA SER A 251 26.65 -4.18 8.57
C SER A 251 27.12 -5.45 9.27
N LEU A 252 26.40 -6.57 9.08
CA LEU A 252 26.79 -7.84 9.70
C LEU A 252 28.09 -8.38 9.11
N LEU A 253 28.24 -8.34 7.78
CA LEU A 253 29.48 -8.81 7.11
C LEU A 253 30.71 -8.03 7.57
N ALA A 254 30.59 -6.73 7.84
CA ALA A 254 31.69 -5.91 8.35
C ALA A 254 32.09 -6.25 9.80
N ARG A 255 31.19 -6.82 10.59
CA ARG A 255 31.43 -7.19 12.00
C ARG A 255 31.98 -8.62 12.18
N LEU A 256 31.74 -9.49 11.20
CA LEU A 256 32.22 -10.87 11.29
C LEU A 256 33.74 -10.93 11.20
N PRO A 257 34.39 -11.72 12.06
CA PRO A 257 35.84 -11.96 11.97
C PRO A 257 36.18 -12.51 10.58
N LYS A 258 37.37 -12.15 10.10
CA LYS A 258 37.88 -12.61 8.79
C LYS A 258 38.19 -14.09 8.78
#